data_776f93f416bdb1f02658d2f2d87c5abd
#
_entry.id   776f93f416bdb1f02658d2f2d87c5abd
#
_cell.length_a   1.000
_cell.length_b   1.000
_cell.length_c   1.000
_cell.angle_alpha   90.00
_cell.angle_beta   90.00
_cell.angle_gamma   90.00
#
_symmetry.space_group_name_H-M   'P 1'
#
loop_
_entity.id
_entity.type
_entity.pdbx_description
1 polymer ?
#
loop_
_entity_poly.entity_id
_entity_poly.type
_entity_poly.pdbx_seq_one_letter_code
_entity_poly.pdbx_strand_id
1 'polypeptide(L)'
;FDGADAGFDPVDHTKVDPRLGSWDDVAELSKSHEIMVDTIVNHVSWESEQFQDVMKNGENSPFAPMFLTLSSVFPEGVTEEELAGIYRPRPGLPLTHYTWGDKTRLVWTTFTPQQVDIDTDSKQGWDYLMSILDQLGASHVSSIRLDAVGYGAKEARTSCFMIPKTFRLIERIKEEGAKRGLETLIEVHSYYKKQIDIASKVDRVYDFALPPLLLHSIFSGSVDALEHWINVRPNNAVTVLDTHDGIGVIDIGSDQLDRSLKGLVADPDVDRLVETIHSNTHGESREATGAAASNLDLYQVNSTYYSALGCNDQHYLATRAVQFFLPGIPQVYYVGALAGANDMELLKRTNVGRDINRHYYSAQEVEENLQRPVVQALNALCAFRNTLPVFDGDFSYQRDGEVLTLAWEGAGTSAELTFNPAAPSETGSIASLTWIDSEGQHRTDDLLAHPPVAHI
;
A
#
# COMPACT_ATOMS: atom_id res chain seq x y z
N PHE A 1 -2.41 19.30 -3.27
CA PHE A 1 -1.45 18.34 -2.81
C PHE A 1 -0.11 18.46 -3.50
N ASP A 2 0.43 19.66 -3.50
CA ASP A 2 1.80 19.93 -3.86
C ASP A 2 2.58 19.95 -2.54
N GLY A 3 3.51 19.09 -2.36
CA GLY A 3 4.27 18.95 -1.11
C GLY A 3 5.55 18.17 -1.36
N ALA A 4 6.25 17.86 -0.29
CA ALA A 4 7.53 17.15 -0.37
C ALA A 4 7.36 15.67 -0.77
N ASP A 5 6.15 15.09 -0.62
CA ASP A 5 5.86 13.67 -0.90
C ASP A 5 4.45 13.50 -1.48
N ALA A 6 4.16 14.19 -2.58
CA ALA A 6 2.92 14.06 -3.35
C ALA A 6 1.62 14.13 -2.51
N GLY A 7 1.61 14.96 -1.46
CA GLY A 7 0.48 15.14 -0.56
C GLY A 7 0.53 14.33 0.73
N PHE A 8 1.53 13.44 0.90
CA PHE A 8 1.77 12.74 2.18
C PHE A 8 2.54 13.58 3.22
N ASP A 9 2.56 14.89 3.04
CA ASP A 9 3.00 15.89 3.99
C ASP A 9 1.92 16.99 4.13
N PRO A 10 0.73 16.66 4.65
CA PRO A 10 -0.41 17.58 4.65
C PRO A 10 -0.14 18.82 5.50
N VAL A 11 -0.49 19.98 4.95
CA VAL A 11 -0.47 21.26 5.67
C VAL A 11 -1.66 21.32 6.63
N ASP A 12 -2.81 20.80 6.21
CA ASP A 12 -4.04 20.73 6.99
C ASP A 12 -4.87 19.51 6.56
N HIS A 13 -4.91 18.48 7.39
CA HIS A 13 -5.66 17.25 7.14
C HIS A 13 -7.18 17.45 7.16
N THR A 14 -7.68 18.56 7.70
CA THR A 14 -9.11 18.81 7.82
C THR A 14 -9.71 19.49 6.59
N LYS A 15 -8.89 19.67 5.54
CA LYS A 15 -9.31 20.33 4.29
C LYS A 15 -9.11 19.44 3.07
N VAL A 16 -10.08 19.48 2.17
CA VAL A 16 -9.93 18.94 0.81
C VAL A 16 -9.17 19.97 -0.03
N ASP A 17 -8.31 19.49 -0.94
CA ASP A 17 -7.65 20.36 -1.91
C ASP A 17 -8.74 21.02 -2.78
N PRO A 18 -8.85 22.37 -2.83
CA PRO A 18 -9.90 23.05 -3.55
C PRO A 18 -9.92 22.78 -5.07
N ARG A 19 -8.84 22.23 -5.62
CA ARG A 19 -8.79 21.77 -7.02
C ARG A 19 -9.60 20.48 -7.23
N LEU A 20 -9.81 19.68 -6.17
CA LEU A 20 -10.53 18.41 -6.21
C LEU A 20 -11.98 18.54 -5.76
N GLY A 21 -12.31 19.58 -4.98
CA GLY A 21 -13.65 19.78 -4.46
C GLY A 21 -13.68 20.15 -2.98
N SER A 22 -14.71 19.70 -2.29
CA SER A 22 -15.00 20.00 -0.89
C SER A 22 -15.41 18.73 -0.13
N TRP A 23 -15.59 18.84 1.18
CA TRP A 23 -16.17 17.76 1.99
C TRP A 23 -17.64 17.48 1.63
N ASP A 24 -18.38 18.47 1.09
CA ASP A 24 -19.73 18.26 0.58
C ASP A 24 -19.73 17.34 -0.65
N ASP A 25 -18.72 17.45 -1.52
CA ASP A 25 -18.55 16.54 -2.66
C ASP A 25 -18.22 15.12 -2.20
N VAL A 26 -17.38 14.97 -1.18
CA VAL A 26 -17.10 13.67 -0.56
C VAL A 26 -18.37 13.07 0.04
N ALA A 27 -19.15 13.85 0.78
CA ALA A 27 -20.42 13.42 1.36
C ALA A 27 -21.46 13.06 0.28
N GLU A 28 -21.45 13.72 -0.88
CA GLU A 28 -22.33 13.34 -2.00
C GLU A 28 -21.92 11.99 -2.59
N LEU A 29 -20.62 11.77 -2.82
CA LEU A 29 -20.08 10.48 -3.30
C LEU A 29 -20.36 9.32 -2.33
N SER A 30 -20.35 9.58 -1.02
CA SER A 30 -20.59 8.56 0.01
C SER A 30 -22.01 7.97 -0.04
N LYS A 31 -22.97 8.64 -0.71
CA LYS A 31 -24.32 8.10 -0.90
C LYS A 31 -24.39 6.88 -1.82
N SER A 32 -23.38 6.69 -2.67
CA SER A 32 -23.33 5.62 -3.66
C SER A 32 -22.07 4.76 -3.59
N HIS A 33 -21.05 5.22 -2.84
CA HIS A 33 -19.76 4.55 -2.72
C HIS A 33 -19.28 4.58 -1.26
N GLU A 34 -18.61 3.51 -0.83
CA GLU A 34 -17.82 3.57 0.39
C GLU A 34 -16.52 4.33 0.09
N ILE A 35 -16.27 5.39 0.86
CA ILE A 35 -15.12 6.27 0.66
C ILE A 35 -14.06 5.96 1.71
N MET A 36 -12.83 5.75 1.25
CA MET A 36 -11.65 5.64 2.10
C MET A 36 -10.75 6.86 1.91
N VAL A 37 -10.25 7.41 3.01
CA VAL A 37 -9.35 8.57 3.02
C VAL A 37 -8.07 8.24 3.79
N ASP A 38 -6.91 8.70 3.28
CA ASP A 38 -5.65 8.60 4.00
C ASP A 38 -5.65 9.46 5.25
N THR A 39 -5.18 8.88 6.35
CA THR A 39 -4.91 9.58 7.60
C THR A 39 -3.46 9.38 7.98
N ILE A 40 -2.65 10.43 7.81
CA ILE A 40 -1.23 10.40 8.13
C ILE A 40 -1.08 10.56 9.65
N VAL A 41 -0.71 9.47 10.34
CA VAL A 41 -0.66 9.43 11.81
C VAL A 41 0.67 9.94 12.34
N ASN A 42 1.76 9.67 11.60
CA ASN A 42 3.11 9.92 12.10
C ASN A 42 3.53 11.39 12.07
N HIS A 43 3.10 12.15 11.08
CA HIS A 43 3.66 13.48 10.80
C HIS A 43 2.66 14.43 10.16
N VAL A 44 3.05 15.69 10.10
CA VAL A 44 2.38 16.77 9.37
C VAL A 44 3.44 17.59 8.65
N SER A 45 3.05 18.40 7.67
CA SER A 45 3.97 19.32 6.98
C SER A 45 4.61 20.32 7.95
N TRP A 46 5.89 20.61 7.72
CA TRP A 46 6.57 21.73 8.39
C TRP A 46 5.89 23.08 8.11
N GLU A 47 5.11 23.20 7.02
CA GLU A 47 4.33 24.38 6.67
C GLU A 47 2.98 24.47 7.38
N SER A 48 2.61 23.45 8.18
CA SER A 48 1.39 23.49 8.98
C SER A 48 1.34 24.70 9.91
N GLU A 49 0.14 25.25 10.11
CA GLU A 49 -0.05 26.39 11.02
C GLU A 49 0.50 26.11 12.42
N GLN A 50 0.33 24.90 12.92
CA GLN A 50 0.80 24.46 14.23
C GLN A 50 2.32 24.51 14.33
N PHE A 51 3.04 23.98 13.33
CA PHE A 51 4.49 23.97 13.38
C PHE A 51 5.10 25.35 13.10
N GLN A 52 4.48 26.14 12.23
CA GLN A 52 4.88 27.52 11.97
C GLN A 52 4.75 28.38 13.24
N ASP A 53 3.69 28.18 14.04
CA ASP A 53 3.52 28.85 15.32
C ASP A 53 4.64 28.45 16.31
N VAL A 54 5.00 27.17 16.35
CA VAL A 54 6.10 26.67 17.19
C VAL A 54 7.44 27.27 16.75
N MET A 55 7.73 27.33 15.46
CA MET A 55 8.97 27.96 14.98
C MET A 55 9.07 29.42 15.39
N LYS A 56 7.95 30.14 15.44
CA LYS A 56 7.89 31.56 15.81
C LYS A 56 7.95 31.76 17.33
N ASN A 57 7.17 31.01 18.10
CA ASN A 57 6.90 31.26 19.51
C ASN A 57 7.62 30.28 20.45
N GLY A 58 8.24 29.22 19.91
CA GLY A 58 8.98 28.22 20.69
C GLY A 58 8.14 27.53 21.75
N GLU A 59 8.65 27.44 22.95
CA GLU A 59 7.95 26.81 24.10
C GLU A 59 6.69 27.56 24.55
N ASN A 60 6.50 28.80 24.09
CA ASN A 60 5.31 29.61 24.40
C ASN A 60 4.15 29.27 23.41
N SER A 61 4.42 28.51 22.37
CA SER A 61 3.38 28.02 21.46
C SER A 61 2.49 27.00 22.17
N PRO A 62 1.16 27.09 22.05
CA PRO A 62 0.25 26.06 22.56
C PRO A 62 0.45 24.71 21.86
N PHE A 63 1.09 24.70 20.69
CA PHE A 63 1.37 23.51 19.89
C PHE A 63 2.76 22.91 20.15
N ALA A 64 3.61 23.54 20.98
CA ALA A 64 4.96 23.03 21.23
C ALA A 64 4.96 21.55 21.68
N PRO A 65 4.05 21.08 22.56
CA PRO A 65 3.99 19.68 22.94
C PRO A 65 3.49 18.72 21.84
N MET A 66 2.96 19.25 20.74
CA MET A 66 2.49 18.42 19.63
C MET A 66 3.61 17.74 18.85
N PHE A 67 4.84 18.27 18.91
CA PHE A 67 5.95 17.83 18.07
C PHE A 67 7.05 17.17 18.86
N LEU A 68 7.56 16.07 18.32
CA LEU A 68 8.65 15.32 18.93
C LEU A 68 10.01 16.00 18.69
N THR A 69 10.79 16.12 19.75
CA THR A 69 12.18 16.55 19.69
C THR A 69 13.09 15.42 20.19
N LEU A 70 14.39 15.51 19.90
CA LEU A 70 15.35 14.55 20.47
C LEU A 70 15.24 14.51 22.00
N SER A 71 15.13 15.67 22.65
CA SER A 71 15.07 15.76 24.11
C SER A 71 13.73 15.31 24.70
N SER A 72 12.62 15.31 23.93
CA SER A 72 11.34 14.76 24.41
C SER A 72 11.34 13.24 24.41
N VAL A 73 12.04 12.61 23.47
CA VAL A 73 12.16 11.14 23.40
C VAL A 73 13.30 10.64 24.31
N PHE A 74 14.41 11.38 24.41
CA PHE A 74 15.59 11.05 25.20
C PHE A 74 15.90 12.14 26.22
N PRO A 75 15.09 12.32 27.28
CA PRO A 75 15.26 13.41 28.24
C PRO A 75 16.55 13.31 29.07
N GLU A 76 17.10 12.12 29.23
CA GLU A 76 18.34 11.84 29.94
C GLU A 76 19.59 11.85 29.03
N GLY A 77 19.41 12.18 27.75
CA GLY A 77 20.43 12.06 26.71
C GLY A 77 20.35 10.73 25.95
N VAL A 78 21.13 10.62 24.90
CA VAL A 78 21.12 9.48 23.98
C VAL A 78 22.56 9.06 23.66
N THR A 79 22.79 7.77 23.55
CA THR A 79 24.07 7.20 23.10
C THR A 79 24.07 6.98 21.58
N GLU A 80 25.25 6.82 21.00
CA GLU A 80 25.39 6.48 19.58
C GLU A 80 24.73 5.13 19.24
N GLU A 81 24.84 4.14 20.13
CA GLU A 81 24.22 2.83 19.99
C GLU A 81 22.68 2.93 19.97
N GLU A 82 22.10 3.74 20.86
CA GLU A 82 20.65 3.97 20.89
C GLU A 82 20.16 4.67 19.61
N LEU A 83 20.92 5.64 19.08
CA LEU A 83 20.60 6.29 17.82
C LEU A 83 20.72 5.32 16.63
N ALA A 84 21.73 4.47 16.61
CA ALA A 84 21.91 3.44 15.57
C ALA A 84 20.82 2.36 15.60
N GLY A 85 20.20 2.13 16.76
CA GLY A 85 19.08 1.20 16.93
C GLY A 85 17.73 1.69 16.39
N ILE A 86 17.60 2.98 16.06
CA ILE A 86 16.37 3.55 15.53
C ILE A 86 16.16 3.07 14.08
N TYR A 87 15.06 2.37 13.85
CA TYR A 87 14.69 1.95 12.50
C TYR A 87 14.07 3.09 11.70
N ARG A 88 14.53 3.30 10.50
CA ARG A 88 13.91 4.19 9.52
C ARG A 88 14.16 3.71 8.09
N PRO A 89 13.25 3.99 7.17
CA PRO A 89 13.37 3.54 5.79
C PRO A 89 14.33 4.39 4.94
N ARG A 90 15.01 5.38 5.53
CA ARG A 90 15.89 6.33 4.82
C ARG A 90 17.24 6.46 5.53
N PRO A 91 18.34 6.74 4.80
CA PRO A 91 19.66 6.90 5.42
C PRO A 91 19.71 8.11 6.37
N GLY A 92 20.63 8.05 7.33
CA GLY A 92 20.86 9.09 8.31
C GLY A 92 19.92 9.04 9.52
N LEU A 93 20.01 10.03 10.42
CA LEU A 93 19.17 10.13 11.60
C LEU A 93 17.79 10.74 11.27
N PRO A 94 16.72 10.35 11.99
CA PRO A 94 15.39 10.91 11.83
C PRO A 94 15.24 12.27 12.53
N LEU A 95 16.20 13.16 12.36
CA LEU A 95 16.29 14.41 13.11
C LEU A 95 16.72 15.56 12.20
N THR A 96 16.01 16.69 12.30
CA THR A 96 16.29 17.89 11.55
C THR A 96 16.42 19.10 12.51
N HIS A 97 17.36 19.99 12.24
CA HIS A 97 17.49 21.24 12.98
C HIS A 97 16.41 22.22 12.54
N TYR A 98 15.60 22.66 13.49
CA TYR A 98 14.60 23.71 13.27
C TYR A 98 14.74 24.85 14.27
N THR A 99 14.33 26.04 13.84
CA THR A 99 14.10 27.17 14.74
C THR A 99 12.94 26.86 15.68
N TRP A 100 13.09 27.18 16.96
CA TRP A 100 12.10 26.94 18.02
C TRP A 100 12.03 28.19 18.89
N GLY A 101 11.34 29.20 18.38
CA GLY A 101 11.40 30.54 18.99
C GLY A 101 12.78 31.17 18.87
N ASP A 102 13.42 31.44 20.00
CA ASP A 102 14.79 31.99 20.10
C ASP A 102 15.88 30.90 20.11
N LYS A 103 15.54 29.64 20.02
CA LYS A 103 16.43 28.47 20.12
C LYS A 103 16.45 27.66 18.85
N THR A 104 17.36 26.71 18.78
CA THR A 104 17.36 25.62 17.79
C THR A 104 17.11 24.31 18.50
N ARG A 105 16.22 23.46 17.89
CA ARG A 105 15.94 22.11 18.39
C ARG A 105 16.21 21.08 17.30
N LEU A 106 16.59 19.89 17.70
CA LEU A 106 16.56 18.70 16.87
C LEU A 106 15.14 18.13 16.94
N VAL A 107 14.38 18.35 15.89
CA VAL A 107 13.01 17.89 15.76
C VAL A 107 13.00 16.55 15.04
N TRP A 108 12.11 15.64 15.44
CA TRP A 108 11.98 14.34 14.83
C TRP A 108 11.34 14.46 13.45
N THR A 109 11.98 13.84 12.45
CA THR A 109 11.56 13.82 11.04
C THR A 109 11.87 12.47 10.46
N THR A 110 10.97 11.50 10.67
CA THR A 110 11.20 10.10 10.29
C THR A 110 11.50 9.94 8.80
N PHE A 111 10.80 10.65 7.93
CA PHE A 111 10.89 10.49 6.48
C PHE A 111 11.74 11.58 5.83
N THR A 112 11.22 12.80 5.75
CA THR A 112 11.92 13.94 5.14
C THR A 112 11.99 15.12 6.12
N PRO A 113 12.91 16.06 5.92
CA PRO A 113 12.93 17.29 6.74
C PRO A 113 11.60 18.05 6.72
N GLN A 114 10.80 17.93 5.67
CA GLN A 114 9.52 18.62 5.55
C GLN A 114 8.36 17.92 6.27
N GLN A 115 8.56 16.69 6.76
CA GLN A 115 7.57 15.88 7.46
C GLN A 115 7.93 15.81 8.94
N VAL A 116 7.23 16.59 9.77
CA VAL A 116 7.54 16.78 11.20
C VAL A 116 6.70 15.85 12.04
N ASP A 117 7.35 14.98 12.83
CA ASP A 117 6.67 13.91 13.57
C ASP A 117 5.85 14.46 14.74
N ILE A 118 4.63 13.92 14.87
CA ILE A 118 3.66 14.26 15.91
C ILE A 118 3.89 13.42 17.15
N ASP A 119 3.84 14.04 18.32
CA ASP A 119 3.76 13.34 19.60
C ASP A 119 2.32 12.88 19.87
N THR A 120 2.02 11.63 19.51
CA THR A 120 0.69 11.04 19.68
C THR A 120 0.30 10.78 21.15
N ASP A 121 1.23 10.91 22.09
CA ASP A 121 0.95 10.83 23.53
C ASP A 121 0.63 12.19 24.13
N SER A 122 1.04 13.28 23.49
CA SER A 122 0.68 14.62 23.94
C SER A 122 -0.82 14.86 23.74
N LYS A 123 -1.41 15.68 24.61
CA LYS A 123 -2.81 16.09 24.42
C LYS A 123 -3.01 16.80 23.07
N GLN A 124 -2.06 17.64 22.69
CA GLN A 124 -2.13 18.42 21.45
C GLN A 124 -2.06 17.54 20.20
N GLY A 125 -1.14 16.57 20.17
CA GLY A 125 -1.04 15.62 19.06
C GLY A 125 -2.26 14.71 18.98
N TRP A 126 -2.77 14.25 20.12
CA TRP A 126 -3.98 13.45 20.16
C TRP A 126 -5.22 14.24 19.71
N ASP A 127 -5.42 15.45 20.23
CA ASP A 127 -6.53 16.31 19.83
C ASP A 127 -6.49 16.62 18.33
N TYR A 128 -5.30 16.81 17.76
CA TYR A 128 -5.11 16.99 16.33
C TYR A 128 -5.60 15.77 15.54
N LEU A 129 -5.17 14.56 15.92
CA LEU A 129 -5.65 13.33 15.26
C LEU A 129 -7.16 13.17 15.41
N MET A 130 -7.73 13.48 16.58
CA MET A 130 -9.19 13.42 16.79
C MET A 130 -9.94 14.40 15.91
N SER A 131 -9.40 15.60 15.68
CA SER A 131 -10.02 16.59 14.78
C SER A 131 -10.11 16.08 13.33
N ILE A 132 -9.13 15.29 12.89
CA ILE A 132 -9.17 14.64 11.57
C ILE A 132 -10.30 13.61 11.54
N LEU A 133 -10.35 12.69 12.53
CA LEU A 133 -11.39 11.66 12.59
C LEU A 133 -12.79 12.27 12.70
N ASP A 134 -12.96 13.36 13.44
CA ASP A 134 -14.24 14.09 13.55
C ASP A 134 -14.68 14.65 12.21
N GLN A 135 -13.75 15.24 11.44
CA GLN A 135 -14.03 15.75 10.09
C GLN A 135 -14.44 14.63 9.13
N LEU A 136 -13.68 13.52 9.14
CA LEU A 136 -13.93 12.38 8.23
C LEU A 136 -15.27 11.70 8.55
N GLY A 137 -15.58 11.48 9.82
CA GLY A 137 -16.87 10.94 10.25
C GLY A 137 -18.05 11.87 9.89
N ALA A 138 -17.90 13.19 10.08
CA ALA A 138 -18.91 14.18 9.70
C ALA A 138 -19.15 14.23 8.18
N SER A 139 -18.16 13.85 7.38
CA SER A 139 -18.24 13.82 5.91
C SER A 139 -18.66 12.44 5.36
N HIS A 140 -19.14 11.55 6.22
CA HIS A 140 -19.60 10.19 5.87
C HIS A 140 -18.55 9.33 5.17
N VAL A 141 -17.26 9.52 5.50
CA VAL A 141 -16.21 8.62 5.10
C VAL A 141 -16.42 7.26 5.77
N SER A 142 -16.24 6.15 5.05
CA SER A 142 -16.49 4.80 5.56
C SER A 142 -15.26 4.19 6.21
N SER A 143 -14.07 4.53 5.71
CA SER A 143 -12.82 3.95 6.20
C SER A 143 -11.65 4.93 6.11
N ILE A 144 -10.64 4.69 6.95
CA ILE A 144 -9.39 5.45 6.96
C ILE A 144 -8.21 4.52 6.73
N ARG A 145 -7.30 4.93 5.84
CA ARG A 145 -6.01 4.29 5.68
C ARG A 145 -5.01 4.98 6.60
N LEU A 146 -4.51 4.25 7.60
CA LEU A 146 -3.51 4.79 8.53
C LEU A 146 -2.12 4.70 7.92
N ASP A 147 -1.71 5.79 7.28
CA ASP A 147 -0.39 5.94 6.67
C ASP A 147 0.70 6.08 7.72
N ALA A 148 1.83 5.43 7.48
CA ALA A 148 3.03 5.51 8.33
C ALA A 148 2.80 5.21 9.81
N VAL A 149 1.69 4.58 10.19
CA VAL A 149 1.31 4.35 11.59
C VAL A 149 2.34 3.50 12.34
N GLY A 150 3.09 2.65 11.64
CA GLY A 150 4.19 1.86 12.21
C GLY A 150 5.24 2.71 12.92
N TYR A 151 5.38 3.95 12.53
CA TYR A 151 6.30 4.94 13.10
C TYR A 151 5.62 5.90 14.11
N GLY A 152 4.30 5.83 14.29
CA GLY A 152 3.51 6.81 15.05
C GLY A 152 3.83 6.91 16.55
N ALA A 153 4.64 6.00 17.09
CA ALA A 153 5.05 6.01 18.49
C ALA A 153 6.58 5.96 18.63
N LYS A 154 7.14 6.85 19.46
CA LYS A 154 8.56 6.86 19.76
C LYS A 154 8.79 6.52 21.24
N GLU A 155 9.82 5.73 21.51
CA GLU A 155 10.22 5.34 22.86
C GLU A 155 11.73 5.11 22.89
N ALA A 156 12.41 5.73 23.86
CA ALA A 156 13.86 5.57 24.03
C ALA A 156 14.25 4.09 24.18
N ARG A 157 15.40 3.73 23.66
CA ARG A 157 15.97 2.37 23.71
C ARG A 157 15.16 1.32 22.95
N THR A 158 14.38 1.76 21.96
CA THR A 158 13.63 0.88 21.05
C THR A 158 13.96 1.23 19.60
N SER A 159 13.49 0.41 18.65
CA SER A 159 13.59 0.72 17.22
C SER A 159 12.69 1.89 16.78
N CYS A 160 11.77 2.36 17.62
CA CYS A 160 10.73 3.34 17.27
C CYS A 160 9.87 2.94 16.04
N PHE A 161 9.83 1.65 15.72
CA PHE A 161 9.04 1.09 14.62
C PHE A 161 8.34 -0.19 15.07
N MET A 162 7.01 -0.22 14.94
CA MET A 162 6.15 -1.35 15.31
C MET A 162 6.43 -1.89 16.72
N ILE A 163 6.70 -0.99 17.65
CA ILE A 163 6.91 -1.30 19.07
C ILE A 163 5.56 -1.52 19.79
N PRO A 164 5.52 -2.13 20.98
CA PRO A 164 4.26 -2.34 21.72
C PRO A 164 3.42 -1.07 21.92
N LYS A 165 4.06 0.08 22.03
CA LYS A 165 3.41 1.39 22.11
C LYS A 165 2.66 1.74 20.80
N THR A 166 3.20 1.37 19.65
CA THR A 166 2.55 1.55 18.34
C THR A 166 1.25 0.74 18.25
N PHE A 167 1.25 -0.50 18.73
CA PHE A 167 0.02 -1.32 18.72
C PHE A 167 -1.07 -0.71 19.60
N ARG A 168 -0.71 -0.17 20.77
CA ARG A 168 -1.68 0.56 21.61
C ARG A 168 -2.23 1.81 20.94
N LEU A 169 -1.40 2.52 20.19
CA LEU A 169 -1.84 3.68 19.38
C LEU A 169 -2.86 3.24 18.31
N ILE A 170 -2.56 2.17 17.58
CA ILE A 170 -3.46 1.61 16.56
C ILE A 170 -4.81 1.23 17.19
N GLU A 171 -4.80 0.50 18.30
CA GLU A 171 -6.03 0.11 19.02
C GLU A 171 -6.85 1.34 19.43
N ARG A 172 -6.21 2.37 19.99
CA ARG A 172 -6.89 3.63 20.37
C ARG A 172 -7.50 4.35 19.16
N ILE A 173 -6.79 4.43 18.03
CA ILE A 173 -7.31 5.06 16.81
C ILE A 173 -8.49 4.24 16.26
N LYS A 174 -8.39 2.92 16.26
CA LYS A 174 -9.48 2.03 15.85
C LYS A 174 -10.74 2.25 16.70
N GLU A 175 -10.60 2.28 18.03
CA GLU A 175 -11.73 2.54 18.95
C GLU A 175 -12.37 3.91 18.70
N GLU A 176 -11.57 4.96 18.49
CA GLU A 176 -12.06 6.30 18.21
C GLU A 176 -12.67 6.41 16.80
N GLY A 177 -12.09 5.71 15.82
CA GLY A 177 -12.66 5.59 14.47
C GLY A 177 -14.03 4.92 14.49
N ALA A 178 -14.15 3.78 15.18
CA ALA A 178 -15.40 3.03 15.30
C ALA A 178 -16.56 3.89 15.89
N LYS A 179 -16.27 4.77 16.86
CA LYS A 179 -17.26 5.71 17.41
C LYS A 179 -17.81 6.71 16.37
N ARG A 180 -17.07 6.90 15.28
CA ARG A 180 -17.39 7.81 14.17
C ARG A 180 -17.82 7.08 12.89
N GLY A 181 -17.98 5.75 12.97
CA GLY A 181 -18.36 4.90 11.84
C GLY A 181 -17.23 4.66 10.83
N LEU A 182 -15.97 4.82 11.25
CA LEU A 182 -14.79 4.64 10.40
C LEU A 182 -14.16 3.27 10.65
N GLU A 183 -14.00 2.46 9.59
CA GLU A 183 -13.12 1.29 9.61
C GLU A 183 -11.65 1.70 9.42
N THR A 184 -10.73 0.92 9.97
CA THR A 184 -9.28 1.19 9.84
C THR A 184 -8.62 0.20 8.89
N LEU A 185 -7.87 0.72 7.93
CA LEU A 185 -6.94 -0.01 7.09
C LEU A 185 -5.50 0.40 7.46
N ILE A 186 -4.67 -0.58 7.79
CA ILE A 186 -3.29 -0.33 8.22
C ILE A 186 -2.32 -0.50 7.05
N GLU A 187 -1.49 0.53 6.82
CA GLU A 187 -0.36 0.49 5.90
C GLU A 187 0.92 0.18 6.66
N VAL A 188 1.44 -1.04 6.49
CA VAL A 188 2.74 -1.46 7.04
C VAL A 188 3.40 -2.47 6.11
N HIS A 189 4.56 -2.12 5.58
CA HIS A 189 5.47 -3.06 4.94
C HIS A 189 6.36 -3.73 5.99
N SER A 190 6.29 -5.04 6.11
CA SER A 190 7.07 -5.78 7.10
C SER A 190 7.08 -7.29 6.80
N TYR A 191 7.92 -8.00 7.53
CA TYR A 191 7.94 -9.47 7.54
C TYR A 191 6.53 -10.05 7.66
N TYR A 192 6.17 -11.01 6.80
CA TYR A 192 4.80 -11.50 6.61
C TYR A 192 4.08 -11.96 7.89
N LYS A 193 4.80 -12.55 8.87
CA LYS A 193 4.18 -12.95 10.14
C LYS A 193 3.79 -11.77 11.01
N LYS A 194 4.49 -10.63 10.90
CA LYS A 194 4.09 -9.38 11.56
C LYS A 194 2.82 -8.81 10.94
N GLN A 195 2.68 -8.91 9.61
CA GLN A 195 1.43 -8.52 8.93
C GLN A 195 0.23 -9.36 9.41
N ILE A 196 0.42 -10.70 9.58
CA ILE A 196 -0.61 -11.58 10.12
C ILE A 196 -0.97 -11.20 11.57
N ASP A 197 0.02 -10.89 12.40
CA ASP A 197 -0.22 -10.46 13.79
C ASP A 197 -1.00 -9.13 13.85
N ILE A 198 -0.64 -8.16 13.01
CA ILE A 198 -1.36 -6.88 12.89
C ILE A 198 -2.81 -7.12 12.45
N ALA A 199 -3.01 -7.97 11.44
CA ALA A 199 -4.34 -8.27 10.89
C ALA A 199 -5.32 -8.77 11.95
N SER A 200 -4.83 -9.51 12.96
CA SER A 200 -5.66 -10.01 14.06
C SER A 200 -6.19 -8.93 15.01
N LYS A 201 -5.65 -7.70 14.93
CA LYS A 201 -5.90 -6.59 15.86
C LYS A 201 -6.65 -5.41 15.24
N VAL A 202 -6.77 -5.39 13.91
CA VAL A 202 -7.33 -4.27 13.14
C VAL A 202 -8.50 -4.71 12.25
N ASP A 203 -9.20 -3.77 11.66
CA ASP A 203 -10.32 -4.10 10.79
C ASP A 203 -9.81 -4.65 9.46
N ARG A 204 -8.80 -4.00 8.85
CA ARG A 204 -8.21 -4.42 7.58
C ARG A 204 -6.70 -4.16 7.54
N VAL A 205 -6.01 -4.98 6.74
CA VAL A 205 -4.59 -4.80 6.40
C VAL A 205 -4.42 -4.87 4.88
N TYR A 206 -3.33 -4.30 4.36
CA TYR A 206 -2.92 -4.59 2.99
C TYR A 206 -2.31 -5.98 2.87
N ASP A 207 -2.56 -6.65 1.75
CA ASP A 207 -1.83 -7.85 1.34
C ASP A 207 -0.62 -7.45 0.47
N PHE A 208 0.43 -6.95 1.11
CA PHE A 208 1.65 -6.54 0.42
C PHE A 208 2.57 -7.71 0.04
N ALA A 209 2.32 -8.90 0.56
CA ALA A 209 3.04 -10.10 0.12
C ALA A 209 2.58 -10.58 -1.26
N LEU A 210 1.33 -10.34 -1.63
CA LEU A 210 0.73 -10.83 -2.88
C LEU A 210 1.42 -10.33 -4.15
N PRO A 211 1.73 -9.02 -4.32
CA PRO A 211 2.35 -8.52 -5.55
C PRO A 211 3.67 -9.22 -5.89
N PRO A 212 4.68 -9.24 -4.99
CA PRO A 212 5.94 -9.91 -5.29
C PRO A 212 5.83 -11.43 -5.37
N LEU A 213 4.87 -12.09 -4.68
CA LEU A 213 4.61 -13.52 -4.80
C LEU A 213 4.08 -13.90 -6.17
N LEU A 214 3.16 -13.12 -6.74
CA LEU A 214 2.67 -13.36 -8.09
C LEU A 214 3.74 -13.13 -9.15
N LEU A 215 4.57 -12.09 -9.01
CA LEU A 215 5.75 -11.91 -9.87
C LEU A 215 6.70 -13.10 -9.75
N HIS A 216 6.97 -13.54 -8.52
CA HIS A 216 7.82 -14.71 -8.28
C HIS A 216 7.24 -15.96 -8.96
N SER A 217 5.93 -16.20 -8.84
CA SER A 217 5.29 -17.35 -9.48
C SER A 217 5.40 -17.30 -11.01
N ILE A 218 5.14 -16.14 -11.62
CA ILE A 218 5.28 -15.96 -13.08
C ILE A 218 6.72 -16.17 -13.54
N PHE A 219 7.72 -15.68 -12.79
CA PHE A 219 9.12 -15.73 -13.22
C PHE A 219 9.79 -17.08 -12.95
N SER A 220 9.39 -17.77 -11.88
CA SER A 220 9.93 -19.08 -11.52
C SER A 220 9.15 -20.27 -12.10
N GLY A 221 7.88 -20.05 -12.52
CA GLY A 221 6.96 -21.11 -12.86
C GLY A 221 6.44 -21.91 -11.66
N SER A 222 6.72 -21.50 -10.40
CA SER A 222 6.32 -22.23 -9.20
C SER A 222 5.25 -21.47 -8.40
N VAL A 223 4.34 -22.23 -7.82
CA VAL A 223 3.29 -21.75 -6.91
C VAL A 223 3.57 -22.05 -5.43
N ASP A 224 4.69 -22.64 -5.08
CA ASP A 224 4.99 -23.07 -3.70
C ASP A 224 4.83 -21.95 -2.66
N ALA A 225 5.48 -20.81 -2.91
CA ALA A 225 5.44 -19.67 -2.01
C ALA A 225 4.03 -19.01 -1.97
N LEU A 226 3.37 -18.95 -3.12
CA LEU A 226 2.01 -18.41 -3.23
C LEU A 226 1.00 -19.31 -2.49
N GLU A 227 1.06 -20.63 -2.66
CA GLU A 227 0.21 -21.57 -1.92
C GLU A 227 0.44 -21.45 -0.41
N HIS A 228 1.71 -21.41 0.02
CA HIS A 228 2.01 -21.21 1.43
C HIS A 228 1.35 -19.93 1.98
N TRP A 229 1.42 -18.83 1.21
CA TRP A 229 0.77 -17.58 1.59
C TRP A 229 -0.74 -17.70 1.65
N ILE A 230 -1.39 -18.32 0.66
CA ILE A 230 -2.84 -18.55 0.63
C ILE A 230 -3.31 -19.27 1.92
N ASN A 231 -2.50 -20.22 2.43
CA ASN A 231 -2.82 -20.96 3.66
C ASN A 231 -2.75 -20.14 4.95
N VAL A 232 -1.92 -19.10 5.00
CA VAL A 232 -1.63 -18.38 6.24
C VAL A 232 -2.04 -16.92 6.22
N ARG A 233 -2.38 -16.37 5.04
CA ARG A 233 -2.75 -14.97 4.88
C ARG A 233 -4.02 -14.59 5.63
N PRO A 234 -4.14 -13.34 6.08
CA PRO A 234 -5.38 -12.85 6.70
C PRO A 234 -6.51 -12.72 5.67
N ASN A 235 -7.75 -13.01 6.09
CA ASN A 235 -8.93 -12.85 5.24
C ASN A 235 -9.48 -11.41 5.24
N ASN A 236 -9.15 -10.60 6.26
CA ASN A 236 -9.52 -9.19 6.32
C ASN A 236 -8.53 -8.29 5.56
N ALA A 237 -8.00 -8.80 4.46
CA ALA A 237 -7.02 -8.10 3.65
C ALA A 237 -7.66 -7.25 2.55
N VAL A 238 -7.01 -6.13 2.23
CA VAL A 238 -7.17 -5.44 0.95
C VAL A 238 -6.07 -5.95 0.03
N THR A 239 -6.44 -6.71 -1.02
CA THR A 239 -5.50 -7.27 -1.98
C THR A 239 -5.09 -6.22 -3.00
N VAL A 240 -3.79 -6.04 -3.19
CA VAL A 240 -3.22 -5.08 -4.15
C VAL A 240 -2.20 -5.78 -5.03
N LEU A 241 -1.93 -5.24 -6.23
CA LEU A 241 -0.74 -5.55 -7.02
C LEU A 241 0.14 -4.32 -7.21
N ASP A 242 -0.45 -3.16 -7.13
CA ASP A 242 0.18 -1.86 -7.30
C ASP A 242 -0.43 -0.82 -6.35
N THR A 243 0.40 0.15 -6.00
CA THR A 243 0.03 1.34 -5.23
C THR A 243 0.83 2.53 -5.78
N HIS A 244 0.74 3.69 -5.13
CA HIS A 244 1.59 4.85 -5.43
C HIS A 244 3.06 4.67 -4.99
N ASP A 245 3.35 3.57 -4.26
CA ASP A 245 4.70 3.18 -3.84
C ASP A 245 5.31 2.14 -4.79
N GLY A 246 6.55 1.75 -4.54
CA GLY A 246 7.19 0.65 -5.25
C GLY A 246 6.65 -0.72 -4.85
N ILE A 247 7.09 -1.76 -5.56
CA ILE A 247 6.76 -3.16 -5.25
C ILE A 247 7.59 -3.59 -4.04
N GLY A 248 6.93 -3.90 -2.92
CA GLY A 248 7.55 -4.28 -1.67
C GLY A 248 8.11 -5.70 -1.70
N VAL A 249 9.44 -5.85 -1.76
CA VAL A 249 10.08 -7.17 -1.77
C VAL A 249 10.43 -7.69 -0.37
N ILE A 250 10.47 -6.82 0.63
CA ILE A 250 10.69 -7.22 2.02
C ILE A 250 9.53 -8.03 2.60
N ASP A 251 8.34 -7.86 2.05
CA ASP A 251 7.12 -8.50 2.54
C ASP A 251 7.15 -10.02 2.35
N ILE A 252 7.99 -10.52 1.44
CA ILE A 252 8.18 -11.96 1.18
C ILE A 252 9.55 -12.50 1.62
N GLY A 253 10.49 -11.61 1.93
CA GLY A 253 11.86 -11.95 2.36
C GLY A 253 11.97 -12.25 3.86
N SER A 254 13.20 -12.53 4.30
CA SER A 254 13.54 -12.70 5.71
C SER A 254 13.29 -11.41 6.52
N ASP A 255 12.99 -11.55 7.83
CA ASP A 255 12.79 -10.39 8.71
C ASP A 255 14.01 -9.47 8.71
N GLN A 256 13.77 -8.16 8.57
CA GLN A 256 14.85 -7.16 8.48
C GLN A 256 15.59 -6.96 9.81
N LEU A 257 14.91 -7.19 10.93
CA LEU A 257 15.49 -7.06 12.28
C LEU A 257 16.09 -8.36 12.78
N ASP A 258 15.59 -9.51 12.30
CA ASP A 258 16.12 -10.85 12.64
C ASP A 258 16.18 -11.74 11.40
N ARG A 259 17.29 -11.73 10.70
CA ARG A 259 17.53 -12.53 9.47
C ARG A 259 17.47 -14.05 9.67
N SER A 260 17.41 -14.53 10.92
CA SER A 260 17.19 -15.96 11.20
C SER A 260 15.74 -16.38 10.90
N LEU A 261 14.79 -15.43 10.93
CA LEU A 261 13.39 -15.62 10.60
C LEU A 261 13.22 -15.59 9.08
N LYS A 262 13.01 -16.75 8.48
CA LYS A 262 12.92 -16.91 7.03
C LYS A 262 11.60 -16.40 6.47
N GLY A 263 11.67 -15.78 5.28
CA GLY A 263 10.52 -15.30 4.52
C GLY A 263 9.74 -16.42 3.82
N LEU A 264 8.75 -16.00 3.06
CA LEU A 264 7.98 -16.85 2.14
C LEU A 264 8.85 -17.33 0.98
N VAL A 265 9.81 -16.50 0.57
CA VAL A 265 10.77 -16.74 -0.50
C VAL A 265 12.18 -16.64 0.08
N ALA A 266 13.10 -17.51 -0.36
CA ALA A 266 14.48 -17.45 0.08
C ALA A 266 15.18 -16.19 -0.45
N ASP A 267 16.07 -15.57 0.35
CA ASP A 267 16.72 -14.30 0.00
C ASP A 267 17.40 -14.32 -1.40
N PRO A 268 18.11 -15.40 -1.84
CA PRO A 268 18.65 -15.45 -3.21
C PRO A 268 17.59 -15.45 -4.32
N ASP A 269 16.38 -15.93 -4.02
CA ASP A 269 15.25 -15.91 -4.98
C ASP A 269 14.59 -14.54 -5.01
N VAL A 270 14.55 -13.83 -3.88
CA VAL A 270 14.16 -12.41 -3.83
C VAL A 270 15.13 -11.57 -4.67
N ASP A 271 16.43 -11.80 -4.57
CA ASP A 271 17.43 -11.11 -5.40
C ASP A 271 17.20 -11.38 -6.90
N ARG A 272 16.92 -12.65 -7.27
CA ARG A 272 16.58 -12.99 -8.67
C ARG A 272 15.29 -12.34 -9.15
N LEU A 273 14.28 -12.25 -8.29
CA LEU A 273 13.02 -11.55 -8.58
C LEU A 273 13.30 -10.08 -8.93
N VAL A 274 14.08 -9.38 -8.09
CA VAL A 274 14.47 -7.98 -8.30
C VAL A 274 15.23 -7.81 -9.63
N GLU A 275 16.21 -8.66 -9.90
CA GLU A 275 16.97 -8.62 -11.14
C GLU A 275 16.10 -8.89 -12.39
N THR A 276 15.10 -9.78 -12.26
CA THR A 276 14.15 -10.05 -13.34
C THR A 276 13.26 -8.82 -13.61
N ILE A 277 12.76 -8.13 -12.57
CA ILE A 277 12.02 -6.86 -12.75
C ILE A 277 12.89 -5.84 -13.48
N HIS A 278 14.16 -5.66 -13.06
CA HIS A 278 15.08 -4.75 -13.72
C HIS A 278 15.34 -5.11 -15.19
N SER A 279 15.41 -6.39 -15.49
CA SER A 279 15.57 -6.89 -16.86
C SER A 279 14.32 -6.63 -17.70
N ASN A 280 13.14 -6.95 -17.19
CA ASN A 280 11.85 -6.76 -17.87
C ASN A 280 11.55 -5.30 -18.19
N THR A 281 12.02 -4.38 -17.34
CA THR A 281 11.90 -2.93 -17.54
C THR A 281 13.08 -2.31 -18.28
N HIS A 282 13.95 -3.12 -18.93
CA HIS A 282 15.13 -2.64 -19.65
C HIS A 282 16.04 -1.71 -18.82
N GLY A 283 16.07 -1.88 -17.49
CA GLY A 283 16.85 -1.10 -16.54
C GLY A 283 16.16 0.16 -15.99
N GLU A 284 14.98 0.53 -16.46
CA GLU A 284 14.21 1.69 -15.98
C GLU A 284 13.96 1.64 -14.46
N SER A 285 13.49 0.49 -13.96
CA SER A 285 13.26 0.29 -12.53
C SER A 285 14.56 0.36 -11.71
N ARG A 286 15.70 -0.02 -12.28
CA ARG A 286 17.01 0.13 -11.64
C ARG A 286 17.42 1.60 -11.53
N GLU A 287 17.18 2.39 -12.58
CA GLU A 287 17.41 3.83 -12.56
C GLU A 287 16.55 4.51 -11.48
N ALA A 288 15.25 4.18 -11.44
CA ALA A 288 14.31 4.73 -10.47
C ALA A 288 14.62 4.30 -9.02
N THR A 289 15.07 3.07 -8.79
CA THR A 289 15.39 2.55 -7.46
C THR A 289 16.77 3.02 -7.01
N GLY A 290 17.76 3.07 -7.89
CA GLY A 290 19.13 3.45 -7.58
C GLY A 290 19.28 4.95 -7.28
N ALA A 291 18.74 5.81 -8.12
CA ALA A 291 18.87 7.28 -7.99
C ALA A 291 18.07 7.85 -6.81
N ALA A 292 16.94 7.24 -6.50
CA ALA A 292 16.05 7.64 -5.42
C ALA A 292 16.08 6.68 -4.24
N ALA A 293 16.84 5.60 -4.32
CA ALA A 293 17.05 4.72 -3.18
C ALA A 293 17.75 5.51 -2.06
N SER A 294 16.94 6.22 -1.33
CA SER A 294 17.33 6.74 -0.03
C SER A 294 17.59 5.59 0.95
N ASN A 295 17.41 4.33 0.54
CA ASN A 295 17.67 3.10 1.27
C ASN A 295 18.78 2.30 0.59
N LEU A 296 19.78 1.92 1.37
CA LEU A 296 20.80 0.94 0.97
C LEU A 296 20.24 -0.49 0.96
N ASP A 297 19.10 -0.73 1.62
CA ASP A 297 18.39 -2.01 1.59
C ASP A 297 17.26 -1.95 0.59
N LEU A 298 17.18 -2.92 -0.32
CA LEU A 298 16.12 -3.07 -1.30
C LEU A 298 14.78 -3.35 -0.60
N TYR A 299 14.16 -2.28 -0.14
CA TYR A 299 12.86 -2.28 0.51
C TYR A 299 11.73 -2.42 -0.52
N GLN A 300 11.83 -1.68 -1.62
CA GLN A 300 10.87 -1.65 -2.72
C GLN A 300 11.60 -1.48 -4.06
N VAL A 301 11.01 -2.04 -5.11
CA VAL A 301 11.42 -1.80 -6.49
C VAL A 301 10.46 -0.80 -7.13
N ASN A 302 10.94 0.36 -7.53
CA ASN A 302 10.12 1.38 -8.17
C ASN A 302 9.87 1.02 -9.64
N SER A 303 8.63 0.66 -9.94
CA SER A 303 8.13 0.30 -11.27
C SER A 303 6.60 0.21 -11.23
N THR A 304 5.94 0.42 -12.36
CA THR A 304 4.55 -0.04 -12.50
C THR A 304 4.52 -1.57 -12.50
N TYR A 305 3.45 -2.16 -11.99
CA TYR A 305 3.29 -3.62 -11.97
C TYR A 305 3.23 -4.21 -13.38
N TYR A 306 2.60 -3.48 -14.31
CA TYR A 306 2.54 -3.86 -15.73
C TYR A 306 3.92 -3.90 -16.39
N SER A 307 4.76 -2.89 -16.17
CA SER A 307 6.15 -2.88 -16.65
C SER A 307 7.02 -3.95 -16.00
N ALA A 308 6.82 -4.24 -14.71
CA ALA A 308 7.53 -5.32 -14.02
C ALA A 308 7.28 -6.69 -14.67
N LEU A 309 6.10 -6.90 -15.25
CA LEU A 309 5.75 -8.08 -16.06
C LEU A 309 6.21 -7.99 -17.53
N GLY A 310 7.03 -6.99 -17.90
CA GLY A 310 7.47 -6.78 -19.27
C GLY A 310 6.34 -6.32 -20.21
N CYS A 311 5.34 -5.62 -19.70
CA CYS A 311 4.14 -5.19 -20.42
C CYS A 311 3.40 -6.35 -21.11
N ASN A 312 3.40 -7.52 -20.49
CA ASN A 312 2.72 -8.71 -21.01
C ASN A 312 1.27 -8.74 -20.55
N ASP A 313 0.32 -8.54 -21.47
CA ASP A 313 -1.12 -8.48 -21.20
C ASP A 313 -1.67 -9.75 -20.55
N GLN A 314 -1.23 -10.94 -20.99
CA GLN A 314 -1.70 -12.22 -20.47
C GLN A 314 -1.22 -12.44 -19.01
N HIS A 315 0.05 -12.17 -18.73
CA HIS A 315 0.60 -12.24 -17.36
C HIS A 315 -0.10 -11.25 -16.45
N TYR A 316 -0.34 -10.02 -16.96
CA TYR A 316 -1.01 -8.98 -16.20
C TYR A 316 -2.44 -9.38 -15.81
N LEU A 317 -3.24 -9.83 -16.78
CA LEU A 317 -4.62 -10.27 -16.53
C LEU A 317 -4.68 -11.52 -15.63
N ALA A 318 -3.75 -12.46 -15.79
CA ALA A 318 -3.67 -13.65 -14.94
C ALA A 318 -3.40 -13.29 -13.48
N THR A 319 -2.44 -12.40 -13.23
CA THR A 319 -2.12 -11.95 -11.86
C THR A 319 -3.27 -11.12 -11.25
N ARG A 320 -3.95 -10.28 -12.04
CA ARG A 320 -5.17 -9.56 -11.61
C ARG A 320 -6.32 -10.53 -11.29
N ALA A 321 -6.51 -11.56 -12.09
CA ALA A 321 -7.52 -12.56 -11.82
C ALA A 321 -7.26 -13.30 -10.49
N VAL A 322 -6.02 -13.68 -10.19
CA VAL A 322 -5.65 -14.26 -8.89
C VAL A 322 -5.93 -13.26 -7.76
N GLN A 323 -5.55 -11.99 -7.91
CA GLN A 323 -5.85 -10.94 -6.94
C GLN A 323 -7.35 -10.86 -6.62
N PHE A 324 -8.21 -10.92 -7.65
CA PHE A 324 -9.66 -10.79 -7.50
C PHE A 324 -10.33 -12.04 -6.94
N PHE A 325 -9.69 -13.20 -7.10
CA PHE A 325 -10.19 -14.48 -6.59
C PHE A 325 -9.77 -14.78 -5.17
N LEU A 326 -8.75 -14.10 -4.62
CA LEU A 326 -8.39 -14.27 -3.23
C LEU A 326 -9.40 -13.59 -2.29
N PRO A 327 -9.66 -14.16 -1.09
CA PRO A 327 -10.50 -13.52 -0.08
C PRO A 327 -10.00 -12.13 0.30
N GLY A 328 -10.93 -11.19 0.49
CA GLY A 328 -10.64 -9.81 0.82
C GLY A 328 -11.23 -8.83 -0.20
N ILE A 329 -10.84 -7.55 -0.10
CA ILE A 329 -11.29 -6.49 -1.01
C ILE A 329 -10.17 -6.19 -2.01
N PRO A 330 -10.37 -6.45 -3.31
CA PRO A 330 -9.37 -6.11 -4.31
C PRO A 330 -9.35 -4.60 -4.57
N GLN A 331 -8.16 -4.00 -4.47
CA GLN A 331 -7.90 -2.60 -4.81
C GLN A 331 -7.06 -2.54 -6.08
N VAL A 332 -7.46 -1.72 -7.03
CA VAL A 332 -6.70 -1.45 -8.26
C VAL A 332 -6.27 0.00 -8.26
N TYR A 333 -4.96 0.23 -8.33
CA TYR A 333 -4.37 1.56 -8.40
C TYR A 333 -4.65 2.20 -9.78
N TYR A 334 -4.83 3.53 -9.86
CA TYR A 334 -5.28 4.19 -11.10
C TYR A 334 -4.34 3.95 -12.29
N VAL A 335 -3.01 3.91 -12.07
CA VAL A 335 -2.07 3.56 -13.13
C VAL A 335 -2.27 2.13 -13.59
N GLY A 336 -2.47 1.20 -12.65
CA GLY A 336 -2.76 -0.19 -12.96
C GLY A 336 -4.12 -0.39 -13.62
N ALA A 337 -5.14 0.39 -13.27
CA ALA A 337 -6.46 0.32 -13.93
C ALA A 337 -6.37 0.58 -15.44
N LEU A 338 -5.38 1.36 -15.86
CA LEU A 338 -5.09 1.65 -17.26
C LEU A 338 -3.93 0.81 -17.84
N ALA A 339 -3.46 -0.23 -17.13
CA ALA A 339 -2.27 -1.00 -17.51
C ALA A 339 -1.12 -0.09 -17.93
N GLY A 340 -0.83 0.92 -17.08
CA GLY A 340 0.15 1.97 -17.35
C GLY A 340 1.57 1.45 -17.27
N ALA A 341 2.41 1.85 -18.23
CA ALA A 341 3.84 1.61 -18.22
C ALA A 341 4.59 2.63 -17.36
N ASN A 342 5.87 2.38 -17.12
CA ASN A 342 6.76 3.29 -16.42
C ASN A 342 6.82 4.68 -17.08
N ASP A 343 6.73 5.75 -16.27
CA ASP A 343 6.87 7.13 -16.73
C ASP A 343 8.30 7.64 -16.52
N MET A 344 9.15 7.39 -17.49
CA MET A 344 10.55 7.84 -17.45
C MET A 344 10.71 9.34 -17.69
N GLU A 345 9.72 10.00 -18.28
CA GLU A 345 9.75 11.45 -18.46
C GLU A 345 9.48 12.16 -17.13
N LEU A 346 8.48 11.69 -16.40
CA LEU A 346 8.17 12.19 -15.06
C LEU A 346 9.36 11.93 -14.11
N LEU A 347 9.90 10.70 -14.08
CA LEU A 347 11.08 10.36 -13.29
C LEU A 347 12.26 11.32 -13.55
N LYS A 348 12.61 11.57 -14.80
CA LYS A 348 13.72 12.45 -15.17
C LYS A 348 13.47 13.90 -14.83
N ARG A 349 12.21 14.34 -14.89
CA ARG A 349 11.81 15.71 -14.56
C ARG A 349 11.87 16.00 -13.07
N THR A 350 11.43 15.05 -12.24
CA THR A 350 11.32 15.24 -10.79
C THR A 350 12.52 14.71 -10.01
N ASN A 351 13.22 13.74 -10.56
CA ASN A 351 14.28 12.97 -9.91
C ASN A 351 13.76 12.24 -8.61
N VAL A 352 12.46 11.93 -8.56
CA VAL A 352 11.81 11.17 -7.51
C VAL A 352 11.51 9.77 -8.02
N GLY A 353 12.14 8.74 -7.45
CA GLY A 353 12.07 7.37 -7.98
C GLY A 353 10.66 6.80 -8.06
N ARG A 354 9.78 7.12 -7.10
CA ARG A 354 8.38 6.66 -7.11
C ARG A 354 7.54 7.27 -8.23
N ASP A 355 7.97 8.41 -8.81
CA ASP A 355 7.24 9.07 -9.88
C ASP A 355 7.21 8.26 -11.17
N ILE A 356 8.08 7.27 -11.32
CA ILE A 356 8.04 6.30 -12.42
C ILE A 356 6.69 5.57 -12.54
N ASN A 357 5.95 5.42 -11.44
CA ASN A 357 4.64 4.76 -11.40
C ASN A 357 3.49 5.72 -11.02
N ARG A 358 3.68 7.03 -11.14
CA ARG A 358 2.70 8.07 -10.76
C ARG A 358 2.33 8.98 -11.93
N HIS A 359 2.15 8.40 -13.12
CA HIS A 359 1.82 9.16 -14.32
C HIS A 359 0.56 10.02 -14.14
N TYR A 360 0.62 11.27 -14.60
CA TYR A 360 -0.52 12.21 -14.59
C TYR A 360 -1.28 12.12 -15.91
N TYR A 361 -2.38 11.34 -15.93
CA TYR A 361 -3.18 11.18 -17.13
C TYR A 361 -4.02 12.41 -17.45
N SER A 362 -3.98 12.89 -18.68
CA SER A 362 -4.99 13.78 -19.22
C SER A 362 -6.29 13.03 -19.51
N ALA A 363 -7.41 13.73 -19.63
CA ALA A 363 -8.69 13.10 -20.00
C ALA A 363 -8.60 12.36 -21.35
N GLN A 364 -7.87 12.91 -22.31
CA GLN A 364 -7.66 12.27 -23.61
C GLN A 364 -6.88 10.95 -23.47
N GLU A 365 -5.80 10.93 -22.70
CA GLU A 365 -5.03 9.70 -22.45
C GLU A 365 -5.89 8.64 -21.75
N VAL A 366 -6.75 9.02 -20.81
CA VAL A 366 -7.71 8.09 -20.19
C VAL A 366 -8.63 7.48 -21.24
N GLU A 367 -9.25 8.30 -22.11
CA GLU A 367 -10.12 7.83 -23.18
C GLU A 367 -9.42 6.87 -24.15
N GLU A 368 -8.18 7.19 -24.54
CA GLU A 368 -7.36 6.34 -25.41
C GLU A 368 -6.99 5.02 -24.72
N ASN A 369 -6.56 5.05 -23.45
CA ASN A 369 -6.21 3.84 -22.70
C ASN A 369 -7.43 2.92 -22.47
N LEU A 370 -8.62 3.47 -22.27
CA LEU A 370 -9.86 2.68 -22.15
C LEU A 370 -10.21 1.87 -23.41
N GLN A 371 -9.63 2.20 -24.55
CA GLN A 371 -9.80 1.41 -25.79
C GLN A 371 -8.82 0.24 -25.92
N ARG A 372 -7.80 0.15 -25.07
CA ARG A 372 -6.83 -0.94 -25.11
C ARG A 372 -7.48 -2.26 -24.67
N PRO A 373 -7.27 -3.39 -25.40
CA PRO A 373 -7.87 -4.67 -25.04
C PRO A 373 -7.59 -5.13 -23.61
N VAL A 374 -6.37 -4.95 -23.12
CA VAL A 374 -5.99 -5.30 -21.74
C VAL A 374 -6.76 -4.50 -20.69
N VAL A 375 -7.04 -3.22 -20.94
CA VAL A 375 -7.81 -2.35 -20.04
C VAL A 375 -9.29 -2.75 -20.06
N GLN A 376 -9.84 -3.06 -21.25
CA GLN A 376 -11.21 -3.55 -21.38
C GLN A 376 -11.39 -4.90 -20.66
N ALA A 377 -10.44 -5.81 -20.81
CA ALA A 377 -10.46 -7.10 -20.13
C ALA A 377 -10.34 -6.96 -18.61
N LEU A 378 -9.48 -6.05 -18.12
CA LEU A 378 -9.40 -5.75 -16.69
C LEU A 378 -10.70 -5.16 -16.15
N ASN A 379 -11.32 -4.24 -16.88
CA ASN A 379 -12.62 -3.67 -16.49
C ASN A 379 -13.73 -4.76 -16.45
N ALA A 380 -13.70 -5.71 -17.38
CA ALA A 380 -14.61 -6.85 -17.36
C ALA A 380 -14.38 -7.76 -16.14
N LEU A 381 -13.12 -8.01 -15.75
CA LEU A 381 -12.79 -8.74 -14.52
C LEU A 381 -13.27 -7.99 -13.26
N CYS A 382 -13.12 -6.66 -13.21
CA CYS A 382 -13.64 -5.84 -12.12
C CYS A 382 -15.17 -5.94 -12.04
N ALA A 383 -15.86 -5.80 -13.17
CA ALA A 383 -17.31 -5.94 -13.27
C ALA A 383 -17.75 -7.34 -12.84
N PHE A 384 -17.08 -8.39 -13.32
CA PHE A 384 -17.33 -9.77 -12.94
C PHE A 384 -17.25 -9.98 -11.43
N ARG A 385 -16.17 -9.49 -10.80
CA ARG A 385 -15.96 -9.59 -9.33
C ARG A 385 -17.04 -8.85 -8.54
N ASN A 386 -17.53 -7.71 -9.05
CA ASN A 386 -18.55 -6.89 -8.38
C ASN A 386 -19.97 -7.41 -8.61
N THR A 387 -20.22 -8.05 -9.76
CA THR A 387 -21.58 -8.45 -10.17
C THR A 387 -21.95 -9.83 -9.64
N LEU A 388 -21.02 -10.78 -9.66
CA LEU A 388 -21.31 -12.16 -9.30
C LEU A 388 -21.36 -12.34 -7.76
N PRO A 389 -22.53 -12.70 -7.18
CA PRO A 389 -22.68 -12.79 -5.72
C PRO A 389 -21.90 -13.94 -5.08
N VAL A 390 -21.33 -14.84 -5.87
CA VAL A 390 -20.52 -15.97 -5.40
C VAL A 390 -19.37 -15.55 -4.48
N PHE A 391 -18.83 -14.35 -4.68
CA PHE A 391 -17.68 -13.85 -3.92
C PHE A 391 -17.99 -13.46 -2.46
N ASP A 392 -19.25 -13.56 -2.06
CA ASP A 392 -19.69 -13.51 -0.65
C ASP A 392 -19.88 -14.92 -0.07
N GLY A 393 -19.62 -15.96 -0.85
CA GLY A 393 -19.75 -17.37 -0.47
C GLY A 393 -18.50 -17.98 0.14
N ASP A 394 -18.36 -19.29 -0.06
CA ASP A 394 -17.27 -20.09 0.48
C ASP A 394 -16.10 -20.16 -0.49
N PHE A 395 -14.91 -19.78 -0.02
CA PHE A 395 -13.66 -19.90 -0.76
C PHE A 395 -12.97 -21.23 -0.47
N SER A 396 -12.47 -21.85 -1.52
CA SER A 396 -11.58 -23.01 -1.44
C SER A 396 -10.48 -22.93 -2.50
N TYR A 397 -9.43 -23.73 -2.34
CA TYR A 397 -8.42 -23.88 -3.40
C TYR A 397 -7.91 -25.30 -3.45
N GLN A 398 -7.36 -25.68 -4.61
CA GLN A 398 -6.69 -26.94 -4.85
C GLN A 398 -5.39 -26.70 -5.61
N ARG A 399 -4.43 -27.61 -5.45
CA ARG A 399 -3.17 -27.61 -6.20
C ARG A 399 -2.95 -28.96 -6.89
N ASP A 400 -2.53 -28.92 -8.14
CA ASP A 400 -2.03 -30.06 -8.91
C ASP A 400 -0.72 -29.65 -9.62
N GLY A 401 0.40 -30.11 -9.09
CA GLY A 401 1.74 -29.66 -9.55
C GLY A 401 1.93 -28.16 -9.39
N GLU A 402 2.18 -27.45 -10.48
CA GLU A 402 2.32 -25.99 -10.51
C GLU A 402 1.01 -25.27 -10.90
N VAL A 403 -0.12 -25.98 -10.87
CA VAL A 403 -1.43 -25.42 -11.15
C VAL A 403 -2.19 -25.17 -9.85
N LEU A 404 -2.63 -23.92 -9.64
CA LEU A 404 -3.57 -23.56 -8.58
C LEU A 404 -4.95 -23.36 -9.15
N THR A 405 -5.95 -23.95 -8.50
CA THR A 405 -7.37 -23.71 -8.77
C THR A 405 -7.97 -23.00 -7.56
N LEU A 406 -8.46 -21.78 -7.75
CA LEU A 406 -9.14 -20.97 -6.75
C LEU A 406 -10.64 -21.01 -7.02
N ALA A 407 -11.45 -21.42 -6.06
CA ALA A 407 -12.88 -21.62 -6.25
C ALA A 407 -13.73 -20.89 -5.22
N TRP A 408 -14.85 -20.39 -5.67
CA TRP A 408 -15.91 -19.79 -4.87
C TRP A 408 -17.23 -20.46 -5.15
N GLU A 409 -18.00 -20.76 -4.10
CA GLU A 409 -19.34 -21.32 -4.20
C GLU A 409 -20.30 -20.57 -3.27
N GLY A 410 -21.45 -20.17 -3.76
CA GLY A 410 -22.47 -19.50 -2.96
C GLY A 410 -23.61 -18.92 -3.79
N ALA A 411 -24.75 -18.67 -3.14
CA ALA A 411 -25.95 -18.07 -3.75
C ALA A 411 -26.44 -18.78 -5.04
N GLY A 412 -26.16 -20.09 -5.19
CA GLY A 412 -26.52 -20.86 -6.39
C GLY A 412 -25.61 -20.59 -7.60
N THR A 413 -24.52 -19.87 -7.40
CA THR A 413 -23.49 -19.55 -8.40
C THR A 413 -22.16 -20.18 -8.00
N SER A 414 -21.24 -20.32 -8.94
CA SER A 414 -19.86 -20.73 -8.70
C SER A 414 -18.90 -20.01 -9.63
N ALA A 415 -17.66 -19.86 -9.21
CA ALA A 415 -16.57 -19.36 -10.05
C ALA A 415 -15.28 -20.07 -9.70
N GLU A 416 -14.56 -20.53 -10.70
CA GLU A 416 -13.30 -21.26 -10.57
C GLU A 416 -12.25 -20.65 -11.49
N LEU A 417 -11.15 -20.20 -10.91
CA LEU A 417 -9.97 -19.70 -11.62
C LEU A 417 -8.85 -20.74 -11.54
N THR A 418 -8.40 -21.22 -12.69
CA THR A 418 -7.17 -22.01 -12.80
C THR A 418 -6.01 -21.09 -13.14
N PHE A 419 -4.94 -21.14 -12.36
CA PHE A 419 -3.70 -20.37 -12.56
C PHE A 419 -2.52 -21.31 -12.73
N ASN A 420 -1.83 -21.23 -13.87
CA ASN A 420 -0.67 -22.05 -14.20
C ASN A 420 0.50 -21.18 -14.67
N PRO A 421 1.37 -20.70 -13.77
CA PRO A 421 2.50 -19.84 -14.13
C PRO A 421 3.58 -20.57 -14.97
N ALA A 422 3.59 -21.90 -14.95
CA ALA A 422 4.50 -22.74 -15.75
C ALA A 422 3.95 -23.06 -17.16
N ALA A 423 2.77 -22.56 -17.52
CA ALA A 423 2.19 -22.84 -18.84
C ALA A 423 3.11 -22.33 -19.97
N PRO A 424 3.35 -23.15 -21.02
CA PRO A 424 4.12 -22.70 -22.16
C PRO A 424 3.43 -21.50 -22.85
N SER A 425 4.18 -20.43 -23.12
CA SER A 425 3.66 -19.19 -23.70
C SER A 425 3.00 -19.34 -25.08
N GLU A 426 3.32 -20.42 -25.81
CA GLU A 426 2.82 -20.65 -27.17
C GLU A 426 1.56 -21.53 -27.25
N THR A 427 1.25 -22.29 -26.21
CA THR A 427 0.20 -23.34 -26.28
C THR A 427 -0.64 -23.48 -25.02
N GLY A 428 -0.29 -22.81 -23.92
CA GLY A 428 -0.94 -22.94 -22.63
C GLY A 428 -1.58 -21.66 -22.15
N SER A 429 -2.80 -21.76 -21.61
CA SER A 429 -3.41 -20.63 -20.86
C SER A 429 -2.77 -20.51 -19.50
N ILE A 430 -2.25 -19.32 -19.16
CA ILE A 430 -1.73 -19.03 -17.82
C ILE A 430 -2.89 -18.91 -16.82
N ALA A 431 -4.05 -18.45 -17.27
CA ALA A 431 -5.26 -18.37 -16.47
C ALA A 431 -6.48 -18.73 -17.29
N SER A 432 -7.33 -19.59 -16.74
CA SER A 432 -8.64 -19.89 -17.29
C SER A 432 -9.71 -19.75 -16.21
N LEU A 433 -10.91 -19.34 -16.62
CA LEU A 433 -12.03 -19.08 -15.72
C LEU A 433 -13.26 -19.88 -16.17
N THR A 434 -13.86 -20.61 -15.21
CA THR A 434 -15.16 -21.26 -15.38
C THR A 434 -16.12 -20.70 -14.35
N TRP A 435 -17.35 -20.37 -14.73
CA TRP A 435 -18.36 -19.89 -13.79
C TRP A 435 -19.76 -20.33 -14.14
N ILE A 436 -20.62 -20.33 -13.15
CA ILE A 436 -22.06 -20.59 -13.29
C ILE A 436 -22.79 -19.35 -12.76
N ASP A 437 -23.66 -18.80 -13.61
CA ASP A 437 -24.55 -17.68 -13.31
C ASP A 437 -25.99 -17.96 -13.72
N SER A 438 -26.86 -16.94 -13.82
CA SER A 438 -28.28 -17.12 -14.17
C SER A 438 -28.49 -17.63 -15.59
N GLU A 439 -27.54 -17.47 -16.50
CA GLU A 439 -27.61 -17.96 -17.88
C GLU A 439 -26.99 -19.37 -18.09
N GLY A 440 -26.33 -19.92 -17.07
CA GLY A 440 -25.75 -21.25 -17.08
C GLY A 440 -24.25 -21.30 -16.85
N GLN A 441 -23.62 -22.33 -17.42
CA GLN A 441 -22.17 -22.53 -17.27
C GLN A 441 -21.42 -21.87 -18.43
N HIS A 442 -20.37 -21.13 -18.06
CA HIS A 442 -19.48 -20.40 -18.96
C HIS A 442 -18.03 -20.79 -18.72
N ARG A 443 -17.18 -20.60 -19.73
CA ARG A 443 -15.74 -20.79 -19.64
C ARG A 443 -14.99 -19.84 -20.57
N THR A 444 -13.86 -19.36 -20.13
CA THR A 444 -12.85 -18.72 -20.97
C THR A 444 -11.46 -19.24 -20.63
N ASP A 445 -10.68 -19.53 -21.67
CA ASP A 445 -9.26 -19.91 -21.57
C ASP A 445 -8.33 -18.76 -22.00
N ASP A 446 -8.90 -17.62 -22.38
CA ASP A 446 -8.17 -16.41 -22.77
C ASP A 446 -8.90 -15.17 -22.22
N LEU A 447 -8.41 -14.66 -21.09
CA LEU A 447 -8.99 -13.50 -20.41
C LEU A 447 -8.88 -12.21 -21.24
N LEU A 448 -7.92 -12.14 -22.16
CA LEU A 448 -7.72 -10.96 -23.02
C LEU A 448 -8.69 -10.97 -24.20
N ALA A 449 -8.77 -12.09 -24.94
CA ALA A 449 -9.61 -12.20 -26.12
C ALA A 449 -11.10 -12.38 -25.78
N HIS A 450 -11.38 -13.05 -24.67
CA HIS A 450 -12.73 -13.41 -24.22
C HIS A 450 -12.89 -13.13 -22.72
N PRO A 451 -12.91 -11.84 -22.30
CA PRO A 451 -13.05 -11.48 -20.89
C PRO A 451 -14.40 -11.98 -20.33
N PRO A 452 -14.45 -12.29 -19.01
CA PRO A 452 -15.67 -12.83 -18.41
C PRO A 452 -16.78 -11.77 -18.33
N VAL A 453 -18.01 -12.23 -18.54
CA VAL A 453 -19.24 -11.45 -18.33
C VAL A 453 -20.13 -12.24 -17.39
N ALA A 454 -20.55 -11.64 -16.29
CA ALA A 454 -21.49 -12.24 -15.33
C ALA A 454 -22.91 -11.74 -15.60
N HIS A 455 -23.88 -12.66 -15.51
CA HIS A 455 -25.29 -12.37 -15.62
C HIS A 455 -25.99 -12.68 -14.28
N ILE A 456 -26.84 -11.74 -13.79
CA ILE A 456 -27.55 -11.86 -12.50
C ILE A 456 -28.98 -12.32 -12.73
#